data_c7b89808f19b13589eb8b4cc8c3cbf8d
#
_entry.id   c7b89808f19b13589eb8b4cc8c3cbf8d
#
_cell.length_a   1.000
_cell.length_b   1.000
_cell.length_c   1.000
_cell.angle_alpha   90.00
_cell.angle_beta   90.00
_cell.angle_gamma   90.00
#
_symmetry.space_group_name_H-M   'P 1'
#
loop_
_entity.id
_entity.type
_entity.pdbx_description
1 polymer ?
#
loop_
_entity_poly.entity_id
_entity_poly.type
_entity_poly.pdbx_seq_one_letter_code
_entity_poly.pdbx_strand_id
1 'polypeptide(L)'
;MAVYETLADWEIGHLAVELRTGRFTGTPWTVVTVGESLEPVVTMGGMRIVPDVTIADVSVEAGDLLVLAGSAEWDAGGGVAFAELAGRFLAAGVPVAAICGATAGLARAGLLDDRKHTSAAKEYLQATTGYQGSDNYVDERAVVDGDLITAGPDSPVQFARAVLDRLQLADEKKLEAYEGVFHRADPASYGVLVG
;
A
#
# COMPACT_ATOMS: atom_id res chain seq x y z
N MET A 1 -4.21 -2.94 -7.81
CA MET A 1 -3.48 -1.71 -7.43
C MET A 1 -4.27 -0.52 -7.92
N ALA A 2 -4.72 0.36 -7.00
CA ALA A 2 -5.45 1.57 -7.37
C ALA A 2 -4.53 2.56 -8.10
N VAL A 3 -5.05 3.23 -9.12
CA VAL A 3 -4.36 4.29 -9.86
C VAL A 3 -5.28 5.49 -10.05
N TYR A 4 -4.75 6.68 -9.80
CA TYR A 4 -5.46 7.96 -9.81
C TYR A 4 -4.49 9.11 -10.10
N GLU A 5 -5.02 10.29 -10.35
CA GLU A 5 -4.21 11.47 -10.61
C GLU A 5 -3.24 11.73 -9.45
N THR A 6 -2.05 12.19 -9.80
CA THR A 6 -0.96 12.49 -8.86
C THR A 6 -0.56 11.34 -7.93
N LEU A 7 -0.74 10.08 -8.36
CA LEU A 7 -0.23 8.93 -7.63
C LEU A 7 1.29 9.07 -7.42
N ALA A 8 1.77 8.80 -6.20
CA ALA A 8 3.17 8.89 -5.85
C ALA A 8 3.94 7.66 -6.35
N ASP A 9 4.69 7.82 -7.41
CA ASP A 9 5.37 6.72 -8.15
C ASP A 9 6.32 5.91 -7.29
N TRP A 10 7.08 6.58 -6.40
CA TRP A 10 8.11 5.93 -5.58
C TRP A 10 7.54 5.02 -4.49
N GLU A 11 6.28 5.21 -4.10
CA GLU A 11 5.69 4.49 -2.98
C GLU A 11 5.33 3.05 -3.32
N ILE A 12 4.95 2.80 -4.57
CA ILE A 12 4.53 1.47 -5.03
C ILE A 12 5.61 0.73 -5.82
N GLY A 13 6.69 1.42 -6.21
CA GLY A 13 7.68 0.87 -7.13
C GLY A 13 8.29 -0.44 -6.65
N HIS A 14 8.69 -0.51 -5.37
CA HIS A 14 9.23 -1.72 -4.78
C HIS A 14 8.21 -2.86 -4.78
N LEU A 15 7.03 -2.62 -4.21
CA LEU A 15 6.00 -3.64 -4.08
C LEU A 15 5.51 -4.16 -5.44
N ALA A 16 5.21 -3.27 -6.37
CA ALA A 16 4.70 -3.64 -7.69
C ALA A 16 5.68 -4.53 -8.47
N VAL A 17 6.99 -4.21 -8.40
CA VAL A 17 8.03 -5.01 -9.05
C VAL A 17 8.13 -6.39 -8.42
N GLU A 18 8.16 -6.49 -7.09
CA GLU A 18 8.30 -7.78 -6.40
C GLU A 18 7.08 -8.68 -6.65
N LEU A 19 5.88 -8.14 -6.55
CA LEU A 19 4.66 -8.89 -6.85
C LEU A 19 4.64 -9.34 -8.31
N ARG A 20 4.87 -8.44 -9.26
CA ARG A 20 4.76 -8.73 -10.69
C ARG A 20 5.79 -9.75 -11.18
N THR A 21 7.02 -9.66 -10.66
CA THR A 21 8.12 -10.50 -11.16
C THR A 21 8.35 -11.76 -10.35
N GLY A 22 8.01 -11.75 -9.06
CA GLY A 22 8.32 -12.82 -8.14
C GLY A 22 9.82 -13.13 -8.03
N ARG A 23 10.71 -12.16 -8.40
CA ARG A 23 12.15 -12.41 -8.56
C ARG A 23 12.85 -12.87 -7.28
N PHE A 24 12.35 -12.47 -6.12
CA PHE A 24 12.89 -12.89 -4.83
C PHE A 24 11.97 -13.87 -4.09
N THR A 25 10.68 -13.84 -4.37
CA THR A 25 9.71 -14.72 -3.73
C THR A 25 9.52 -16.05 -4.46
N GLY A 26 9.87 -16.11 -5.74
CA GLY A 26 9.59 -17.25 -6.62
C GLY A 26 8.12 -17.37 -7.03
N THR A 27 7.26 -16.48 -6.54
CA THR A 27 5.79 -16.53 -6.79
C THR A 27 5.33 -15.21 -7.39
N PRO A 28 5.26 -15.10 -8.72
CA PRO A 28 4.73 -13.90 -9.37
C PRO A 28 3.21 -13.80 -9.20
N TRP A 29 2.74 -12.57 -9.03
CA TRP A 29 1.33 -12.21 -8.95
C TRP A 29 0.90 -11.46 -10.23
N THR A 30 -0.37 -11.52 -10.54
CA THR A 30 -0.95 -10.62 -11.54
C THR A 30 -1.21 -9.26 -10.87
N VAL A 31 -0.58 -8.22 -11.39
CA VAL A 31 -0.84 -6.84 -10.97
C VAL A 31 -1.82 -6.22 -11.95
N VAL A 32 -3.02 -5.88 -11.46
CA VAL A 32 -4.09 -5.23 -12.22
C VAL A 32 -4.23 -3.80 -11.72
N THR A 33 -4.24 -2.82 -12.63
CA THR A 33 -4.46 -1.42 -12.30
C THR A 33 -5.95 -1.08 -12.31
N VAL A 34 -6.43 -0.44 -11.25
CA VAL A 34 -7.85 -0.11 -11.05
C VAL A 34 -8.01 1.41 -10.97
N GLY A 35 -8.80 1.97 -11.87
CA GLY A 35 -9.18 3.38 -11.89
C GLY A 35 -10.65 3.61 -11.53
N GLU A 36 -11.05 4.85 -11.29
CA GLU A 36 -12.48 5.20 -11.23
C GLU A 36 -13.13 5.11 -12.61
N SER A 37 -12.33 5.33 -13.66
CA SER A 37 -12.69 5.14 -15.07
C SER A 37 -11.51 4.51 -15.83
N LEU A 38 -11.66 4.22 -17.12
CA LEU A 38 -10.58 3.77 -17.99
C LEU A 38 -9.79 4.92 -18.63
N GLU A 39 -10.08 6.18 -18.28
CA GLU A 39 -9.30 7.32 -18.76
C GLU A 39 -7.89 7.27 -18.14
N PRO A 40 -6.86 7.64 -18.91
CA PRO A 40 -5.50 7.69 -18.39
C PRO A 40 -5.35 8.68 -17.25
N VAL A 41 -4.63 8.29 -16.21
CA VAL A 41 -4.22 9.17 -15.09
C VAL A 41 -2.75 9.54 -15.23
N VAL A 42 -2.35 10.67 -14.65
CA VAL A 42 -0.96 11.14 -14.65
C VAL A 42 -0.42 11.12 -13.23
N THR A 43 0.68 10.41 -13.02
CA THR A 43 1.34 10.31 -11.71
C THR A 43 2.08 11.59 -11.33
N MET A 44 2.58 11.68 -10.08
CA MET A 44 3.44 12.82 -9.66
C MET A 44 4.71 12.93 -10.51
N GLY A 45 5.28 11.81 -10.93
CA GLY A 45 6.46 11.76 -11.81
C GLY A 45 6.14 12.02 -13.30
N GLY A 46 4.88 12.26 -13.66
CA GLY A 46 4.46 12.53 -15.02
C GLY A 46 4.24 11.28 -15.90
N MET A 47 4.26 10.09 -15.32
CA MET A 47 3.93 8.87 -16.06
C MET A 47 2.43 8.79 -16.31
N ARG A 48 2.06 8.35 -17.52
CA ARG A 48 0.65 8.09 -17.88
C ARG A 48 0.35 6.62 -17.66
N ILE A 49 -0.68 6.35 -16.86
CA ILE A 49 -1.18 5.00 -16.61
C ILE A 49 -2.59 4.91 -17.15
N VAL A 50 -2.86 3.91 -18.00
CA VAL A 50 -4.22 3.55 -18.42
C VAL A 50 -4.67 2.44 -17.48
N PRO A 51 -5.74 2.62 -16.70
CA PRO A 51 -6.25 1.55 -15.85
C PRO A 51 -6.69 0.32 -16.65
N ASP A 52 -6.41 -0.87 -16.14
CA ASP A 52 -6.85 -2.12 -16.76
C ASP A 52 -8.37 -2.34 -16.59
N VAL A 53 -8.91 -1.94 -15.42
CA VAL A 53 -10.32 -2.09 -15.05
C VAL A 53 -10.80 -0.90 -14.24
N THR A 54 -12.12 -0.76 -14.08
CA THR A 54 -12.72 0.24 -13.18
C THR A 54 -13.02 -0.36 -11.80
N ILE A 55 -13.25 0.50 -10.79
CA ILE A 55 -13.71 0.07 -9.46
C ILE A 55 -14.98 -0.79 -9.55
N ALA A 56 -15.86 -0.48 -10.49
CA ALA A 56 -17.12 -1.21 -10.68
C ALA A 56 -16.92 -2.66 -11.15
N ASP A 57 -15.79 -2.93 -11.81
CA ASP A 57 -15.45 -4.27 -12.32
C ASP A 57 -14.74 -5.14 -11.26
N VAL A 58 -14.36 -4.56 -10.11
CA VAL A 58 -13.63 -5.30 -9.06
C VAL A 58 -14.57 -6.18 -8.26
N SER A 59 -14.39 -7.50 -8.38
CA SER A 59 -14.85 -8.49 -7.41
C SER A 59 -13.77 -8.69 -6.34
N VAL A 60 -14.19 -8.82 -5.08
CA VAL A 60 -13.25 -9.09 -3.97
C VAL A 60 -13.19 -10.60 -3.77
N GLU A 61 -12.03 -11.19 -3.99
CA GLU A 61 -11.82 -12.63 -3.90
C GLU A 61 -10.74 -12.98 -2.86
N ALA A 62 -10.85 -14.16 -2.27
CA ALA A 62 -9.81 -14.64 -1.37
C ALA A 62 -8.49 -14.82 -2.13
N GLY A 63 -7.41 -14.25 -1.58
CA GLY A 63 -6.10 -14.25 -2.21
C GLY A 63 -5.77 -12.97 -2.98
N ASP A 64 -6.70 -12.01 -3.06
CA ASP A 64 -6.42 -10.68 -3.58
C ASP A 64 -5.66 -9.80 -2.59
N LEU A 65 -5.18 -8.66 -3.08
CA LEU A 65 -4.60 -7.56 -2.31
C LEU A 65 -5.01 -6.23 -2.96
N LEU A 66 -5.54 -5.30 -2.18
CA LEU A 66 -5.72 -3.92 -2.61
C LEU A 66 -4.53 -3.06 -2.17
N VAL A 67 -3.89 -2.35 -3.10
CA VAL A 67 -2.80 -1.42 -2.81
C VAL A 67 -3.23 0.00 -3.14
N LEU A 68 -3.04 0.91 -2.18
CA LEU A 68 -3.37 2.34 -2.26
C LEU A 68 -2.11 3.17 -1.96
N ALA A 69 -1.67 3.97 -2.92
CA ALA A 69 -0.54 4.89 -2.75
C ALA A 69 -1.01 6.29 -2.33
N GLY A 70 -0.08 7.14 -1.92
CA GLY A 70 -0.35 8.56 -1.73
C GLY A 70 -0.66 9.29 -3.04
N SER A 71 -1.38 10.38 -2.94
CA SER A 71 -1.60 11.35 -4.02
C SER A 71 -2.10 12.66 -3.44
N ALA A 72 -2.03 13.74 -4.21
CA ALA A 72 -2.60 15.02 -3.82
C ALA A 72 -4.13 14.97 -3.68
N GLU A 73 -4.79 14.01 -4.33
CA GLU A 73 -6.25 13.85 -4.21
C GLU A 73 -6.68 13.48 -2.80
N TRP A 74 -5.91 12.61 -2.12
CA TRP A 74 -6.20 12.25 -0.73
C TRP A 74 -6.18 13.47 0.19
N ASP A 75 -5.19 14.36 0.03
CA ASP A 75 -5.07 15.59 0.82
C ASP A 75 -6.22 16.56 0.54
N ALA A 76 -6.71 16.58 -0.69
CA ALA A 76 -7.88 17.37 -1.08
C ALA A 76 -9.23 16.79 -0.64
N GLY A 77 -9.24 15.63 0.03
CA GLY A 77 -10.46 14.95 0.45
C GLY A 77 -11.09 14.04 -0.61
N GLY A 78 -10.39 13.79 -1.71
CA GLY A 78 -10.77 12.84 -2.77
C GLY A 78 -10.54 11.38 -2.40
N GLY A 79 -10.63 10.49 -3.39
CA GLY A 79 -10.37 9.05 -3.24
C GLY A 79 -11.47 8.27 -2.50
N VAL A 80 -12.66 8.85 -2.31
CA VAL A 80 -13.76 8.24 -1.53
C VAL A 80 -14.12 6.86 -2.06
N ALA A 81 -14.23 6.68 -3.36
CA ALA A 81 -14.59 5.40 -3.97
C ALA A 81 -13.53 4.30 -3.69
N PHE A 82 -12.25 4.67 -3.64
CA PHE A 82 -11.18 3.74 -3.27
C PHE A 82 -11.17 3.42 -1.78
N ALA A 83 -11.53 4.36 -0.90
CA ALA A 83 -11.69 4.09 0.52
C ALA A 83 -12.88 3.15 0.79
N GLU A 84 -13.99 3.31 0.07
CA GLU A 84 -15.13 2.39 0.11
C GLU A 84 -14.74 0.99 -0.41
N LEU A 85 -13.96 0.92 -1.49
CA LEU A 85 -13.40 -0.34 -1.99
C LEU A 85 -12.52 -1.02 -0.92
N ALA A 86 -11.65 -0.25 -0.24
CA ALA A 86 -10.83 -0.77 0.86
C ALA A 86 -11.70 -1.33 2.00
N GLY A 87 -12.79 -0.64 2.35
CA GLY A 87 -13.76 -1.14 3.33
C GLY A 87 -14.36 -2.49 2.93
N ARG A 88 -14.68 -2.69 1.63
CA ARG A 88 -15.18 -3.97 1.11
C ARG A 88 -14.14 -5.08 1.23
N PHE A 89 -12.87 -4.80 0.90
CA PHE A 89 -11.76 -5.75 1.04
C PHE A 89 -11.58 -6.17 2.50
N LEU A 90 -11.45 -5.21 3.41
CA LEU A 90 -11.29 -5.50 4.85
C LEU A 90 -12.48 -6.26 5.44
N ALA A 91 -13.71 -5.92 5.04
CA ALA A 91 -14.91 -6.63 5.48
C ALA A 91 -14.97 -8.09 4.99
N ALA A 92 -14.34 -8.38 3.85
CA ALA A 92 -14.20 -9.73 3.30
C ALA A 92 -12.99 -10.50 3.87
N GLY A 93 -12.18 -9.91 4.77
CA GLY A 93 -10.94 -10.51 5.25
C GLY A 93 -9.84 -10.56 4.19
N VAL A 94 -9.86 -9.63 3.24
CA VAL A 94 -8.89 -9.53 2.14
C VAL A 94 -7.95 -8.35 2.42
N PRO A 95 -6.62 -8.53 2.30
CA PRO A 95 -5.65 -7.51 2.66
C PRO A 95 -5.79 -6.19 1.89
N VAL A 96 -5.60 -5.08 2.63
CA VAL A 96 -5.46 -3.72 2.12
C VAL A 96 -4.13 -3.15 2.58
N ALA A 97 -3.35 -2.67 1.64
CA ALA A 97 -2.08 -2.00 1.91
C ALA A 97 -2.18 -0.53 1.46
N ALA A 98 -2.00 0.40 2.40
CA ALA A 98 -2.10 1.84 2.18
C ALA A 98 -0.85 2.56 2.67
N ILE A 99 -0.32 3.46 1.85
CA ILE A 99 0.89 4.22 2.19
C ILE A 99 0.63 5.72 2.06
N CYS A 100 1.26 6.53 2.93
CA CYS A 100 1.25 7.99 2.83
C CYS A 100 -0.17 8.59 2.88
N GLY A 101 -0.53 9.43 1.91
CA GLY A 101 -1.82 10.12 1.80
C GLY A 101 -3.04 9.19 1.77
N ALA A 102 -2.89 7.97 1.25
CA ALA A 102 -3.98 6.99 1.24
C ALA A 102 -4.47 6.63 2.65
N THR A 103 -3.60 6.68 3.66
CA THR A 103 -3.99 6.45 5.07
C THR A 103 -4.99 7.49 5.57
N ALA A 104 -4.90 8.77 5.10
CA ALA A 104 -5.89 9.79 5.43
C ALA A 104 -7.26 9.49 4.80
N GLY A 105 -7.29 8.89 3.61
CA GLY A 105 -8.52 8.39 3.00
C GLY A 105 -9.17 7.30 3.85
N LEU A 106 -8.38 6.32 4.31
CA LEU A 106 -8.86 5.26 5.21
C LEU A 106 -9.32 5.84 6.55
N ALA A 107 -8.60 6.84 7.09
CA ALA A 107 -8.97 7.53 8.34
C ALA A 107 -10.33 8.21 8.22
N ARG A 108 -10.59 8.95 7.13
CA ARG A 108 -11.89 9.58 6.86
C ARG A 108 -13.04 8.57 6.78
N ALA A 109 -12.74 7.38 6.27
CA ALA A 109 -13.71 6.28 6.18
C ALA A 109 -13.90 5.50 7.49
N GLY A 110 -13.19 5.88 8.59
CA GLY A 110 -13.25 5.20 9.88
C GLY A 110 -12.56 3.83 9.89
N LEU A 111 -11.79 3.49 8.86
CA LEU A 111 -11.16 2.17 8.72
C LEU A 111 -9.91 1.99 9.59
N LEU A 112 -9.44 3.07 10.24
CA LEU A 112 -8.29 3.08 11.14
C LEU A 112 -8.67 3.19 12.62
N ASP A 113 -9.94 3.43 12.95
CA ASP A 113 -10.34 3.86 14.30
C ASP A 113 -10.09 2.79 15.37
N ASP A 114 -10.25 1.52 15.03
CA ASP A 114 -10.08 0.37 15.92
C ASP A 114 -8.91 -0.55 15.55
N ARG A 115 -8.00 -0.09 14.68
CA ARG A 115 -6.87 -0.86 14.15
C ARG A 115 -5.54 -0.16 14.41
N LYS A 116 -4.50 -0.92 14.72
CA LYS A 116 -3.12 -0.37 14.73
C LYS A 116 -2.74 0.06 13.32
N HIS A 117 -2.16 1.24 13.21
CA HIS A 117 -1.77 1.82 11.94
C HIS A 117 -0.67 2.86 12.11
N THR A 118 -0.04 3.21 11.00
CA THR A 118 0.89 4.33 10.88
C THR A 118 0.55 5.18 9.65
N SER A 119 1.25 6.28 9.48
CA SER A 119 1.08 7.23 8.38
C SER A 119 2.33 8.11 8.23
N ALA A 120 2.23 9.22 7.51
CA ALA A 120 3.26 10.26 7.42
C ALA A 120 3.63 10.84 8.81
N ALA A 121 2.61 11.06 9.66
CA ALA A 121 2.76 11.50 11.05
C ALA A 121 1.42 11.33 11.78
N LYS A 122 1.44 11.25 13.11
CA LYS A 122 0.22 11.22 13.94
C LYS A 122 -0.62 12.47 13.74
N GLU A 123 0.03 13.63 13.73
CA GLU A 123 -0.61 14.94 13.56
C GLU A 123 -1.30 15.10 12.21
N TYR A 124 -0.73 14.47 11.18
CA TYR A 124 -1.34 14.44 9.83
C TYR A 124 -2.70 13.74 9.86
N LEU A 125 -2.80 12.58 10.51
CA LEU A 125 -4.08 11.90 10.66
C LEU A 125 -5.03 12.64 11.61
N GLN A 126 -4.52 13.24 12.71
CA GLN A 126 -5.34 14.03 13.61
C GLN A 126 -5.96 15.27 12.96
N ALA A 127 -5.32 15.83 11.93
CA ALA A 127 -5.87 16.91 11.11
C ALA A 127 -6.93 16.40 10.10
N THR A 128 -7.04 15.09 9.91
CA THR A 128 -8.00 14.50 8.98
C THR A 128 -9.39 14.45 9.60
N THR A 129 -10.36 15.05 8.93
CA THR A 129 -11.76 15.10 9.39
C THR A 129 -12.33 13.69 9.57
N GLY A 130 -12.92 13.42 10.74
CA GLY A 130 -13.58 12.16 11.06
C GLY A 130 -12.67 11.10 11.69
N TYR A 131 -11.36 11.28 11.68
CA TYR A 131 -10.42 10.33 12.28
C TYR A 131 -10.55 10.24 13.80
N GLN A 132 -10.70 9.03 14.34
CA GLN A 132 -10.83 8.74 15.77
C GLN A 132 -9.80 7.71 16.28
N GLY A 133 -8.91 7.25 15.42
CA GLY A 133 -7.95 6.17 15.70
C GLY A 133 -6.65 6.56 16.40
N SER A 134 -6.54 7.78 16.98
CA SER A 134 -5.28 8.30 17.56
C SER A 134 -4.64 7.41 18.62
N ASP A 135 -5.43 6.64 19.36
CA ASP A 135 -4.91 5.74 20.39
C ASP A 135 -4.31 4.45 19.81
N ASN A 136 -4.64 4.14 18.56
CA ASN A 136 -4.14 3.01 17.82
C ASN A 136 -2.98 3.36 16.87
N TYR A 137 -2.57 4.64 16.82
CA TYR A 137 -1.43 5.07 16.03
C TYR A 137 -0.12 4.52 16.59
N VAL A 138 0.69 3.92 15.73
CA VAL A 138 2.02 3.38 16.06
C VAL A 138 3.06 4.13 15.23
N ASP A 139 4.07 4.69 15.89
CA ASP A 139 5.17 5.43 15.22
C ASP A 139 6.23 4.44 14.72
N GLU A 140 5.89 3.75 13.65
CA GLU A 140 6.73 2.76 12.98
C GLU A 140 6.68 3.00 11.46
N ARG A 141 7.70 2.54 10.74
CA ARG A 141 7.80 2.71 9.30
C ARG A 141 6.67 2.01 8.53
N ALA A 142 6.26 0.84 9.00
CA ALA A 142 5.12 0.10 8.50
C ALA A 142 4.46 -0.67 9.65
N VAL A 143 3.15 -0.74 9.63
CA VAL A 143 2.33 -1.43 10.65
C VAL A 143 1.38 -2.40 9.96
N VAL A 144 1.29 -3.61 10.50
CA VAL A 144 0.34 -4.64 10.08
C VAL A 144 -0.61 -4.92 11.24
N ASP A 145 -1.91 -4.83 10.99
CA ASP A 145 -2.94 -5.25 11.93
C ASP A 145 -4.02 -6.06 11.19
N GLY A 146 -3.94 -7.37 11.33
CA GLY A 146 -4.79 -8.30 10.59
C GLY A 146 -4.59 -8.17 9.07
N ASP A 147 -5.63 -7.70 8.39
CA ASP A 147 -5.64 -7.49 6.93
C ASP A 147 -5.30 -6.05 6.52
N LEU A 148 -5.00 -5.17 7.46
CA LEU A 148 -4.58 -3.80 7.17
C LEU A 148 -3.07 -3.66 7.29
N ILE A 149 -2.44 -3.15 6.24
CA ILE A 149 -1.03 -2.75 6.19
C ILE A 149 -0.97 -1.25 5.93
N THR A 150 -0.24 -0.50 6.76
CA THR A 150 -0.04 0.94 6.57
C THR A 150 1.42 1.31 6.65
N ALA A 151 1.84 2.39 5.97
CA ALA A 151 3.22 2.88 6.00
C ALA A 151 3.30 4.40 5.79
N GLY A 152 4.42 4.99 6.23
CA GLY A 152 4.77 6.38 5.95
C GLY A 152 5.36 6.59 4.53
N PRO A 153 5.38 7.84 4.01
CA PRO A 153 5.81 8.16 2.65
C PRO A 153 7.31 7.88 2.39
N ASP A 154 8.10 7.82 3.45
CA ASP A 154 9.54 7.56 3.42
C ASP A 154 9.88 6.06 3.54
N SER A 155 8.88 5.20 3.54
CA SER A 155 9.00 3.78 3.89
C SER A 155 8.52 2.80 2.82
N PRO A 156 8.76 3.05 1.50
CA PRO A 156 8.30 2.16 0.43
C PRO A 156 8.92 0.75 0.50
N VAL A 157 10.13 0.64 1.04
CA VAL A 157 10.81 -0.65 1.23
C VAL A 157 10.15 -1.44 2.37
N GLN A 158 9.89 -0.81 3.52
CA GLN A 158 9.22 -1.43 4.65
C GLN A 158 7.77 -1.76 4.33
N PHE A 159 7.11 -0.91 3.55
CA PHE A 159 5.78 -1.18 3.02
C PHE A 159 5.76 -2.47 2.17
N ALA A 160 6.68 -2.59 1.21
CA ALA A 160 6.81 -3.80 0.41
C ALA A 160 7.11 -5.03 1.28
N ARG A 161 8.08 -4.93 2.22
CA ARG A 161 8.41 -6.00 3.16
C ARG A 161 7.19 -6.46 3.95
N ALA A 162 6.43 -5.52 4.53
CA ALA A 162 5.27 -5.82 5.35
C ALA A 162 4.17 -6.54 4.55
N VAL A 163 3.97 -6.15 3.28
CA VAL A 163 3.03 -6.84 2.38
C VAL A 163 3.52 -8.24 2.04
N LEU A 164 4.80 -8.41 1.68
CA LEU A 164 5.36 -9.73 1.35
C LEU A 164 5.30 -10.69 2.54
N ASP A 165 5.53 -10.20 3.75
CA ASP A 165 5.38 -10.94 5.01
C ASP A 165 3.91 -11.34 5.24
N ARG A 166 2.98 -10.38 5.19
CA ARG A 166 1.54 -10.63 5.39
C ARG A 166 0.98 -11.66 4.40
N LEU A 167 1.47 -11.64 3.16
CA LEU A 167 1.10 -12.60 2.12
C LEU A 167 1.89 -13.92 2.20
N GLN A 168 2.83 -14.05 3.15
CA GLN A 168 3.69 -15.22 3.32
C GLN A 168 4.49 -15.59 2.04
N LEU A 169 4.93 -14.59 1.30
CA LEU A 169 5.66 -14.77 0.04
C LEU A 169 7.17 -14.93 0.21
N ALA A 170 7.70 -14.61 1.38
CA ALA A 170 9.10 -14.76 1.73
C ALA A 170 9.25 -15.06 3.22
N ASP A 171 10.29 -15.80 3.58
CA ASP A 171 10.68 -16.03 4.98
C ASP A 171 11.38 -14.78 5.56
N GLU A 172 11.49 -14.73 6.90
CA GLU A 172 12.10 -13.62 7.62
C GLU A 172 13.53 -13.34 7.16
N LYS A 173 14.29 -14.35 6.80
CA LYS A 173 15.67 -14.19 6.31
C LYS A 173 15.73 -13.44 4.99
N LYS A 174 14.81 -13.73 4.07
CA LYS A 174 14.69 -13.00 2.80
C LYS A 174 14.15 -11.59 3.00
N LEU A 175 13.17 -11.41 3.88
CA LEU A 175 12.60 -10.11 4.21
C LEU A 175 13.65 -9.19 4.85
N GLU A 176 14.46 -9.71 5.76
CA GLU A 176 15.58 -8.98 6.36
C GLU A 176 16.64 -8.62 5.33
N ALA A 177 16.96 -9.54 4.41
CA ALA A 177 17.87 -9.28 3.31
C ALA A 177 17.32 -8.25 2.32
N TYR A 178 16.01 -8.22 2.09
CA TYR A 178 15.36 -7.21 1.27
C TYR A 178 15.59 -5.79 1.80
N GLU A 179 15.33 -5.58 3.09
CA GLU A 179 15.66 -4.29 3.73
C GLU A 179 17.17 -4.05 3.77
N GLY A 180 17.99 -5.08 3.96
CA GLY A 180 19.45 -4.98 3.89
C GLY A 180 19.90 -4.33 2.60
N VAL A 181 19.42 -4.83 1.47
CA VAL A 181 19.77 -4.31 0.15
C VAL A 181 19.17 -2.92 -0.10
N PHE A 182 17.84 -2.78 0.05
CA PHE A 182 17.13 -1.62 -0.49
C PHE A 182 16.99 -0.45 0.48
N HIS A 183 17.17 -0.69 1.78
CA HIS A 183 17.10 0.37 2.80
C HIS A 183 18.46 0.65 3.44
N ARG A 184 19.18 -0.39 3.86
CA ARG A 184 20.46 -0.22 4.58
C ARG A 184 21.70 -0.17 3.67
N ALA A 185 21.53 -0.34 2.36
CA ALA A 185 22.61 -0.40 1.36
C ALA A 185 23.69 -1.43 1.73
N ASP A 186 23.29 -2.58 2.29
CA ASP A 186 24.18 -3.68 2.67
C ASP A 186 24.38 -4.65 1.51
N PRO A 187 25.54 -4.64 0.82
CA PRO A 187 25.77 -5.53 -0.31
C PRO A 187 25.84 -7.02 0.08
N ALA A 188 26.15 -7.35 1.34
CA ALA A 188 26.21 -8.74 1.81
C ALA A 188 24.82 -9.39 1.80
N SER A 189 23.78 -8.60 2.01
CA SER A 189 22.40 -9.08 1.97
C SER A 189 21.94 -9.52 0.57
N TYR A 190 22.58 -9.05 -0.50
CA TYR A 190 22.17 -9.39 -1.87
C TYR A 190 22.30 -10.89 -2.16
N GLY A 191 23.35 -11.54 -1.68
CA GLY A 191 23.54 -12.98 -1.86
C GLY A 191 22.42 -13.83 -1.22
N VAL A 192 21.87 -13.38 -0.10
CA VAL A 192 20.73 -14.02 0.57
C VAL A 192 19.43 -13.83 -0.22
N LEU A 193 19.28 -12.64 -0.81
CA LEU A 193 18.07 -12.27 -1.52
C LEU A 193 17.88 -13.05 -2.83
N VAL A 194 18.98 -13.34 -3.55
CA VAL A 194 18.95 -14.01 -4.86
C VAL A 194 19.20 -15.53 -4.80
N GLY A 195 19.64 -16.04 -3.65
CA GLY A 195 19.87 -17.48 -3.41
C GLY A 195 18.60 -18.17 -2.96
#